data_b2a6035f6391b9c3f8d325f3353f4ec1
#
_entry.id   b2a6035f6391b9c3f8d325f3353f4ec1
#
_cell.length_a   1.000
_cell.length_b   1.000
_cell.length_c   1.000
_cell.angle_alpha   90.00
_cell.angle_beta   90.00
_cell.angle_gamma   90.00
#
_symmetry.space_group_name_H-M   'P 1'
#
loop_
_entity.id
_entity.type
_entity.pdbx_description
1 polymer ?
#
loop_
_entity_poly.entity_id
_entity_poly.type
_entity_poly.pdbx_seq_one_letter_code
_entity_poly.pdbx_strand_id
1 'polypeptide(L)'
;MLGLIGPNGAGKSTFLQAVLGLLNTEGELEVLGLDPRKDRHKLLQKVCSITDVAVLPKWMTVEQVLQYVDGVHPRFNIEKAKSILSQTDIKNKSKIKTLSRGLVVQLHLSIVMAIDAELLVLDEPTLGLDLVYRKEFYSQLIEDYYDGNKTILISTHQVEEIEGVLSDAIFMNQGKVVMKDSIDAINERFLELRPNQDSLEKAKSLNPMHTRTELGREVLLFEGTEKDKLTGLGEVRPPFIADLFMAIMDKTKSEVQE
;
A
#
# COMPACT_ATOMS: atom_id res chain seq x y z
N MET A 1 6.35 -7.16 -0.17
CA MET A 1 5.60 -5.89 -0.38
C MET A 1 5.01 -5.44 0.96
N LEU A 2 5.26 -4.21 1.39
CA LEU A 2 4.86 -3.67 2.68
C LEU A 2 3.74 -2.64 2.50
N GLY A 3 2.57 -2.89 3.12
CA GLY A 3 1.43 -1.99 3.13
C GLY A 3 1.48 -1.00 4.30
N LEU A 4 1.40 0.29 4.01
CA LEU A 4 1.23 1.35 5.00
C LEU A 4 -0.24 1.80 5.00
N ILE A 5 -0.98 1.33 5.98
CA ILE A 5 -2.44 1.39 6.03
C ILE A 5 -2.87 2.38 7.12
N GLY A 6 -3.82 3.23 6.79
CA GLY A 6 -4.36 4.19 7.76
C GLY A 6 -5.33 5.17 7.11
N PRO A 7 -6.17 5.84 7.90
CA PRO A 7 -7.11 6.83 7.39
C PRO A 7 -6.37 8.06 6.84
N ASN A 8 -7.11 8.91 6.14
CA ASN A 8 -6.59 10.22 5.74
C ASN A 8 -6.17 11.02 6.98
N GLY A 9 -4.99 11.63 6.93
CA GLY A 9 -4.41 12.34 8.08
C GLY A 9 -3.71 11.46 9.12
N ALA A 10 -3.60 10.13 8.91
CA ALA A 10 -2.87 9.22 9.81
C ALA A 10 -1.36 9.47 9.87
N GLY A 11 -0.79 10.26 8.94
CA GLY A 11 0.64 10.54 8.88
C GLY A 11 1.39 9.71 7.83
N LYS A 12 0.70 8.92 6.98
CA LYS A 12 1.33 8.06 5.96
C LYS A 12 2.28 8.83 5.04
N SER A 13 1.79 9.88 4.37
CA SER A 13 2.62 10.68 3.46
C SER A 13 3.77 11.37 4.18
N THR A 14 3.57 11.82 5.42
CA THR A 14 4.64 12.39 6.26
C THR A 14 5.74 11.37 6.54
N PHE A 15 5.35 10.14 6.88
CA PHE A 15 6.29 9.03 7.05
C PHE A 15 7.06 8.72 5.76
N LEU A 16 6.36 8.63 4.62
CA LEU A 16 7.00 8.39 3.33
C LEU A 16 7.96 9.52 2.94
N GLN A 17 7.61 10.78 3.19
CA GLN A 17 8.50 11.91 2.96
C GLN A 17 9.74 11.87 3.87
N ALA A 18 9.61 11.41 5.11
CA ALA A 18 10.74 11.18 6.00
C ALA A 18 11.69 10.07 5.46
N VAL A 19 11.13 8.95 5.02
CA VAL A 19 11.87 7.84 4.38
C VAL A 19 12.67 8.33 3.16
N LEU A 20 12.13 9.27 2.39
CA LEU A 20 12.77 9.87 1.22
C LEU A 20 13.76 11.01 1.56
N GLY A 21 13.94 11.36 2.85
CA GLY A 21 14.76 12.48 3.27
C GLY A 21 14.23 13.85 2.81
N LEU A 22 12.92 13.97 2.62
CA LEU A 22 12.23 15.21 2.25
C LEU A 22 11.82 16.05 3.45
N LEU A 23 11.82 15.45 4.64
CA LEU A 23 11.53 16.11 5.91
C LEU A 23 12.68 15.95 6.87
N ASN A 24 12.91 16.97 7.70
CA ASN A 24 13.77 16.84 8.87
C ASN A 24 13.05 16.01 9.92
N THR A 25 13.73 14.99 10.44
CA THR A 25 13.21 14.07 11.45
C THR A 25 14.13 14.04 12.66
N GLU A 26 13.56 13.82 13.83
CA GLU A 26 14.29 13.52 15.05
C GLU A 26 14.41 11.98 15.22
N GLY A 27 15.36 11.55 16.05
CA GLY A 27 15.60 10.13 16.29
C GLY A 27 16.46 9.46 15.22
N GLU A 28 16.45 8.13 15.21
CA GLU A 28 17.21 7.31 14.26
C GLU A 28 16.33 6.92 13.08
N LEU A 29 16.84 7.10 11.87
CA LEU A 29 16.19 6.70 10.64
C LEU A 29 17.23 6.17 9.66
N GLU A 30 17.07 4.93 9.26
CA GLU A 30 17.92 4.26 8.27
C GLU A 30 17.07 3.65 7.16
N VAL A 31 17.46 3.87 5.92
CA VAL A 31 16.79 3.33 4.73
C VAL A 31 17.86 2.77 3.80
N LEU A 32 17.78 1.47 3.49
CA LEU A 32 18.81 0.76 2.70
C LEU A 32 20.26 0.95 3.23
N GLY A 33 20.43 0.98 4.56
CA GLY A 33 21.73 1.21 5.20
C GLY A 33 22.23 2.66 5.17
N LEU A 34 21.37 3.63 4.80
CA LEU A 34 21.71 5.05 4.68
C LEU A 34 20.83 5.92 5.59
N ASP A 35 21.40 6.97 6.19
CA ASP A 35 20.62 8.03 6.84
C ASP A 35 20.05 8.97 5.77
N PRO A 36 18.73 9.05 5.56
CA PRO A 36 18.12 9.87 4.50
C PRO A 36 18.44 11.37 4.64
N ARG A 37 18.79 11.83 5.82
CA ARG A 37 19.13 13.25 6.08
C ARG A 37 20.54 13.60 5.62
N LYS A 38 21.47 12.64 5.70
CA LYS A 38 22.90 12.84 5.40
C LYS A 38 23.27 12.36 4.00
N ASP A 39 22.75 11.19 3.61
CA ASP A 39 23.11 10.49 2.39
C ASP A 39 22.01 10.50 1.33
N ARG A 40 21.13 11.51 1.37
CA ARG A 40 19.95 11.60 0.49
C ARG A 40 20.28 11.40 -0.99
N HIS A 41 21.38 11.99 -1.48
CA HIS A 41 21.76 11.86 -2.88
C HIS A 41 22.12 10.41 -3.29
N LYS A 42 22.72 9.64 -2.38
CA LYS A 42 23.01 8.21 -2.59
C LYS A 42 21.71 7.39 -2.49
N LEU A 43 20.87 7.74 -1.53
CA LEU A 43 19.58 7.08 -1.34
C LEU A 43 18.69 7.22 -2.57
N LEU A 44 18.55 8.43 -3.12
CA LEU A 44 17.70 8.68 -4.29
C LEU A 44 18.18 8.02 -5.59
N GLN A 45 19.40 7.51 -5.65
CA GLN A 45 19.86 6.66 -6.75
C GLN A 45 19.34 5.22 -6.65
N LYS A 46 18.87 4.80 -5.47
CA LYS A 46 18.40 3.46 -5.15
C LYS A 46 16.89 3.40 -4.94
N VAL A 47 16.25 4.53 -4.75
CA VAL A 47 14.83 4.67 -4.43
C VAL A 47 14.11 5.36 -5.57
N CYS A 48 12.97 4.80 -5.97
CA CYS A 48 12.02 5.49 -6.82
C CYS A 48 10.74 5.74 -6.03
N SER A 49 10.08 6.87 -6.28
CA SER A 49 8.85 7.19 -5.55
C SER A 49 7.79 7.85 -6.42
N ILE A 50 6.54 7.51 -6.12
CA ILE A 50 5.36 8.28 -6.50
C ILE A 50 4.78 8.86 -5.21
N THR A 51 4.92 10.16 -5.04
CA THR A 51 4.38 10.91 -3.89
C THR A 51 3.39 11.92 -4.43
N ASP A 52 2.12 11.61 -4.39
CA ASP A 52 1.04 12.38 -4.98
C ASP A 52 0.99 12.37 -6.53
N VAL A 53 -0.22 12.40 -7.03
CA VAL A 53 -0.51 12.12 -8.43
C VAL A 53 0.09 13.19 -9.35
N ALA A 54 1.13 12.75 -10.07
CA ALA A 54 1.50 13.31 -11.38
C ALA A 54 1.90 14.80 -11.43
N VAL A 55 3.01 15.14 -10.81
CA VAL A 55 3.68 16.44 -11.04
C VAL A 55 4.57 16.37 -12.30
N LEU A 56 4.03 15.87 -13.42
CA LEU A 56 4.75 15.90 -14.68
C LEU A 56 4.64 17.29 -15.33
N PRO A 57 5.72 17.81 -15.94
CA PRO A 57 5.72 19.14 -16.58
C PRO A 57 4.69 19.22 -17.71
N LYS A 58 3.61 19.96 -17.51
CA LYS A 58 2.46 20.04 -18.45
C LYS A 58 2.81 20.56 -19.85
N TRP A 59 3.92 21.27 -19.98
CA TRP A 59 4.40 21.82 -21.25
C TRP A 59 5.22 20.83 -22.10
N MET A 60 5.76 19.79 -21.50
CA MET A 60 6.51 18.74 -22.20
C MET A 60 5.60 17.78 -22.97
N THR A 61 6.16 17.15 -24.00
CA THR A 61 5.58 15.93 -24.61
C THR A 61 5.99 14.71 -23.81
N VAL A 62 5.28 13.59 -24.01
CA VAL A 62 5.62 12.29 -23.41
C VAL A 62 7.08 11.90 -23.73
N GLU A 63 7.48 12.01 -24.99
CA GLU A 63 8.84 11.71 -25.44
C GLU A 63 9.88 12.58 -24.72
N GLN A 64 9.62 13.87 -24.56
CA GLN A 64 10.52 14.80 -23.86
C GLN A 64 10.66 14.43 -22.38
N VAL A 65 9.58 13.98 -21.72
CA VAL A 65 9.65 13.52 -20.33
C VAL A 65 10.49 12.25 -20.23
N LEU A 66 10.30 11.27 -21.12
CA LEU A 66 11.11 10.05 -21.11
C LEU A 66 12.60 10.36 -21.32
N GLN A 67 12.94 11.23 -22.29
CA GLN A 67 14.32 11.66 -22.52
C GLN A 67 14.91 12.42 -21.34
N TYR A 68 14.10 13.25 -20.66
CA TYR A 68 14.53 13.96 -19.47
C TYR A 68 14.86 12.99 -18.32
N VAL A 69 13.98 12.01 -18.06
CA VAL A 69 14.22 10.99 -17.02
C VAL A 69 15.45 10.15 -17.34
N ASP A 70 15.63 9.77 -18.61
CA ASP A 70 16.80 9.03 -19.08
C ASP A 70 18.12 9.78 -18.84
N GLY A 71 18.08 11.11 -18.99
CA GLY A 71 19.23 11.96 -18.73
C GLY A 71 19.55 12.22 -17.26
N VAL A 72 18.59 12.01 -16.33
CA VAL A 72 18.76 12.35 -14.91
C VAL A 72 18.79 11.14 -13.98
N HIS A 73 18.17 10.02 -14.35
CA HIS A 73 18.11 8.84 -13.51
C HIS A 73 18.96 7.69 -14.06
N PRO A 74 20.06 7.30 -13.38
CA PRO A 74 21.06 6.36 -13.92
C PRO A 74 20.53 4.93 -14.10
N ARG A 75 19.44 4.57 -13.46
CA ARG A 75 18.82 3.24 -13.52
C ARG A 75 17.49 3.23 -14.31
N PHE A 76 17.22 4.28 -15.10
CA PHE A 76 16.04 4.32 -15.95
C PHE A 76 16.27 3.57 -17.26
N ASN A 77 15.30 2.78 -17.68
CA ASN A 77 15.31 2.07 -18.96
C ASN A 77 14.20 2.64 -19.86
N ILE A 78 14.60 3.52 -20.79
CA ILE A 78 13.67 4.20 -21.70
C ILE A 78 12.93 3.21 -22.62
N GLU A 79 13.54 2.11 -23.03
CA GLU A 79 12.90 1.12 -23.90
C GLU A 79 11.83 0.33 -23.13
N LYS A 80 12.09 0.01 -21.84
CA LYS A 80 11.07 -0.57 -20.96
C LYS A 80 9.88 0.39 -20.78
N ALA A 81 10.14 1.68 -20.55
CA ALA A 81 9.07 2.68 -20.43
C ALA A 81 8.23 2.75 -21.71
N LYS A 82 8.86 2.79 -22.88
CA LYS A 82 8.17 2.77 -24.18
C LYS A 82 7.36 1.50 -24.40
N SER A 83 7.87 0.34 -24.01
CA SER A 83 7.17 -0.93 -24.08
C SER A 83 5.88 -0.91 -23.25
N ILE A 84 5.94 -0.45 -21.99
CA ILE A 84 4.76 -0.31 -21.14
C ILE A 84 3.76 0.68 -21.76
N LEU A 85 4.23 1.84 -22.22
CA LEU A 85 3.38 2.85 -22.85
C LEU A 85 2.72 2.37 -24.13
N SER A 86 3.32 1.43 -24.88
CA SER A 86 2.73 0.88 -26.09
C SER A 86 1.44 0.11 -25.85
N GLN A 87 1.17 -0.30 -24.61
CA GLN A 87 -0.06 -0.97 -24.17
C GLN A 87 -1.15 0.02 -23.78
N THR A 88 -0.89 1.33 -23.87
CA THR A 88 -1.81 2.42 -23.52
C THR A 88 -2.18 3.26 -24.72
N ASP A 89 -3.22 4.11 -24.60
CA ASP A 89 -3.61 5.08 -25.64
C ASP A 89 -2.67 6.31 -25.69
N ILE A 90 -1.57 6.31 -24.95
CA ILE A 90 -0.65 7.43 -24.84
C ILE A 90 0.26 7.52 -26.07
N LYS A 91 0.19 8.65 -26.80
CA LYS A 91 1.08 8.90 -27.96
C LYS A 91 2.31 9.70 -27.51
N ASN A 92 3.51 9.29 -27.96
CA ASN A 92 4.78 9.91 -27.60
C ASN A 92 4.83 11.43 -27.87
N LYS A 93 4.17 11.90 -28.92
CA LYS A 93 4.11 13.33 -29.31
C LYS A 93 3.03 14.14 -28.56
N SER A 94 2.16 13.49 -27.78
CA SER A 94 1.13 14.18 -26.99
C SER A 94 1.77 15.04 -25.91
N LYS A 95 1.26 16.25 -25.73
CA LYS A 95 1.65 17.09 -24.60
C LYS A 95 0.97 16.59 -23.33
N ILE A 96 1.69 16.59 -22.21
CA ILE A 96 1.17 16.15 -20.90
C ILE A 96 -0.14 16.88 -20.56
N LYS A 97 -0.24 18.17 -20.84
CA LYS A 97 -1.46 18.95 -20.57
C LYS A 97 -2.71 18.49 -21.34
N THR A 98 -2.54 17.70 -22.40
CA THR A 98 -3.66 17.19 -23.22
C THR A 98 -4.10 15.79 -22.80
N LEU A 99 -3.38 15.14 -21.89
CA LEU A 99 -3.72 13.83 -21.36
C LEU A 99 -4.83 13.97 -20.31
N SER A 100 -5.71 13.00 -20.25
CA SER A 100 -6.64 12.86 -19.12
C SER A 100 -5.87 12.56 -17.83
N ARG A 101 -6.50 12.76 -16.67
CA ARG A 101 -5.87 12.44 -15.37
C ARG A 101 -5.40 10.99 -15.32
N GLY A 102 -6.21 10.03 -15.76
CA GLY A 102 -5.84 8.61 -15.81
C GLY A 102 -4.62 8.34 -16.70
N LEU A 103 -4.57 8.94 -17.91
CA LEU A 103 -3.41 8.79 -18.80
C LEU A 103 -2.13 9.40 -18.21
N VAL A 104 -2.24 10.50 -17.44
CA VAL A 104 -1.07 11.07 -16.74
C VAL A 104 -0.57 10.13 -15.66
N VAL A 105 -1.47 9.48 -14.92
CA VAL A 105 -1.10 8.46 -13.93
C VAL A 105 -0.44 7.26 -14.62
N GLN A 106 -1.00 6.74 -15.71
CA GLN A 106 -0.39 5.64 -16.48
C GLN A 106 1.01 6.00 -16.99
N LEU A 107 1.21 7.20 -17.50
CA LEU A 107 2.54 7.67 -17.90
C LEU A 107 3.52 7.69 -16.72
N HIS A 108 3.09 8.18 -15.57
CA HIS A 108 3.92 8.24 -14.38
C HIS A 108 4.29 6.82 -13.90
N LEU A 109 3.32 5.91 -13.86
CA LEU A 109 3.55 4.51 -13.51
C LEU A 109 4.53 3.84 -14.49
N SER A 110 4.37 4.08 -15.80
CA SER A 110 5.28 3.54 -16.83
C SER A 110 6.72 4.01 -16.64
N ILE A 111 6.92 5.27 -16.23
CA ILE A 111 8.25 5.80 -15.89
C ILE A 111 8.82 5.08 -14.67
N VAL A 112 8.05 4.99 -13.60
CA VAL A 112 8.50 4.40 -12.34
C VAL A 112 8.82 2.92 -12.49
N MET A 113 8.00 2.17 -13.19
CA MET A 113 8.25 0.74 -13.47
C MET A 113 9.45 0.49 -14.37
N ALA A 114 9.89 1.51 -15.11
CA ALA A 114 11.10 1.44 -15.92
C ALA A 114 12.38 1.82 -15.16
N ILE A 115 12.28 2.22 -13.89
CA ILE A 115 13.42 2.50 -13.02
C ILE A 115 13.72 1.24 -12.19
N ASP A 116 14.96 0.75 -12.27
CA ASP A 116 15.42 -0.38 -11.48
C ASP A 116 15.84 0.08 -10.06
N ALA A 117 14.85 0.32 -9.19
CA ALA A 117 15.09 0.75 -7.81
C ALA A 117 15.14 -0.44 -6.84
N GLU A 118 15.94 -0.31 -5.76
CA GLU A 118 15.99 -1.26 -4.64
C GLU A 118 14.76 -1.08 -3.71
N LEU A 119 14.28 0.17 -3.57
CA LEU A 119 13.06 0.52 -2.84
C LEU A 119 12.14 1.35 -3.72
N LEU A 120 10.93 0.89 -3.91
CA LEU A 120 9.85 1.62 -4.55
C LEU A 120 8.88 2.13 -3.49
N VAL A 121 8.67 3.44 -3.42
CA VAL A 121 7.75 4.11 -2.49
C VAL A 121 6.55 4.64 -3.27
N LEU A 122 5.38 4.13 -2.97
CA LEU A 122 4.14 4.46 -3.66
C LEU A 122 3.13 5.07 -2.67
N ASP A 123 2.82 6.35 -2.82
CA ASP A 123 1.79 7.02 -2.02
C ASP A 123 0.49 7.13 -2.82
N GLU A 124 -0.51 6.31 -2.45
CA GLU A 124 -1.82 6.24 -3.12
C GLU A 124 -1.70 6.12 -4.68
N PRO A 125 -0.92 5.16 -5.22
CA PRO A 125 -0.48 5.18 -6.62
C PRO A 125 -1.62 5.02 -7.63
N THR A 126 -2.72 4.42 -7.23
CA THR A 126 -3.89 4.13 -8.09
C THR A 126 -5.01 5.15 -7.95
N LEU A 127 -4.80 6.21 -7.16
CA LEU A 127 -5.81 7.25 -6.96
C LEU A 127 -6.14 7.96 -8.28
N GLY A 128 -7.41 7.84 -8.71
CA GLY A 128 -7.89 8.42 -9.97
C GLY A 128 -7.79 7.51 -11.19
N LEU A 129 -7.35 6.26 -11.02
CA LEU A 129 -7.51 5.20 -12.01
C LEU A 129 -8.87 4.52 -11.87
N ASP A 130 -9.40 4.00 -12.96
CA ASP A 130 -10.52 3.09 -12.91
C ASP A 130 -10.11 1.68 -12.44
N LEU A 131 -11.09 0.83 -12.14
CA LEU A 131 -10.85 -0.50 -11.57
C LEU A 131 -10.01 -1.41 -12.46
N VAL A 132 -10.15 -1.31 -13.78
CA VAL A 132 -9.42 -2.17 -14.73
C VAL A 132 -7.94 -1.83 -14.68
N TYR A 133 -7.61 -0.54 -14.82
CA TYR A 133 -6.22 -0.08 -14.78
C TYR A 133 -5.56 -0.27 -13.42
N ARG A 134 -6.32 -0.20 -12.30
CA ARG A 134 -5.77 -0.51 -10.97
C ARG A 134 -5.32 -1.97 -10.87
N LYS A 135 -6.16 -2.90 -11.30
CA LYS A 135 -5.82 -4.34 -11.31
C LYS A 135 -4.62 -4.63 -12.20
N GLU A 136 -4.60 -4.07 -13.39
CA GLU A 136 -3.49 -4.23 -14.33
C GLU A 136 -2.18 -3.68 -13.76
N PHE A 137 -2.21 -2.51 -13.13
CA PHE A 137 -1.04 -1.93 -12.45
C PHE A 137 -0.48 -2.87 -11.37
N TYR A 138 -1.34 -3.40 -10.48
CA TYR A 138 -0.85 -4.30 -9.43
C TYR A 138 -0.34 -5.63 -9.99
N SER A 139 -0.97 -6.19 -11.03
CA SER A 139 -0.45 -7.38 -11.72
C SER A 139 0.94 -7.12 -12.30
N GLN A 140 1.12 -6.03 -13.06
CA GLN A 140 2.43 -5.67 -13.64
C GLN A 140 3.47 -5.37 -12.56
N LEU A 141 3.07 -4.74 -11.45
CA LEU A 141 3.97 -4.47 -10.32
C LEU A 141 4.53 -5.76 -9.72
N ILE A 142 3.72 -6.81 -9.64
CA ILE A 142 4.11 -8.10 -9.08
C ILE A 142 4.87 -8.93 -10.11
N GLU A 143 4.33 -9.05 -11.32
CA GLU A 143 4.84 -9.96 -12.34
C GLU A 143 6.11 -9.44 -13.01
N ASP A 144 6.17 -8.13 -13.27
CA ASP A 144 7.22 -7.52 -14.11
C ASP A 144 8.25 -6.71 -13.31
N TYR A 145 7.88 -6.21 -12.13
CA TYR A 145 8.75 -5.32 -11.35
C TYR A 145 9.36 -6.03 -10.14
N TYR A 146 8.58 -6.82 -9.40
CA TYR A 146 9.03 -7.48 -8.19
C TYR A 146 9.81 -8.76 -8.53
N ASP A 147 11.10 -8.80 -8.15
CA ASP A 147 12.02 -9.92 -8.43
C ASP A 147 12.49 -10.66 -7.16
N GLY A 148 11.84 -10.39 -6.02
CA GLY A 148 12.22 -10.96 -4.72
C GLY A 148 13.33 -10.20 -3.98
N ASN A 149 14.10 -9.35 -4.66
CA ASN A 149 15.20 -8.57 -4.06
C ASN A 149 14.81 -7.11 -3.82
N LYS A 150 13.68 -6.67 -4.35
CA LYS A 150 13.19 -5.30 -4.23
C LYS A 150 12.20 -5.16 -3.10
N THR A 151 12.24 -4.02 -2.44
CA THR A 151 11.22 -3.65 -1.46
C THR A 151 10.22 -2.69 -2.11
N ILE A 152 8.93 -2.96 -1.93
CA ILE A 152 7.86 -2.07 -2.34
C ILE A 152 7.12 -1.64 -1.08
N LEU A 153 7.12 -0.34 -0.81
CA LEU A 153 6.37 0.30 0.27
C LEU A 153 5.21 1.08 -0.35
N ILE A 154 4.00 0.65 -0.07
CA ILE A 154 2.79 1.22 -0.65
C ILE A 154 1.87 1.77 0.44
N SER A 155 1.51 3.04 0.36
CA SER A 155 0.43 3.59 1.17
C SER A 155 -0.90 3.48 0.44
N THR A 156 -1.93 3.10 1.15
CA THR A 156 -3.30 3.13 0.63
C THR A 156 -4.32 3.21 1.75
N HIS A 157 -5.50 3.73 1.41
CA HIS A 157 -6.71 3.61 2.21
C HIS A 157 -7.68 2.58 1.61
N GLN A 158 -7.36 1.99 0.45
CA GLN A 158 -8.13 0.96 -0.26
C GLN A 158 -7.39 -0.39 -0.14
N VAL A 159 -7.39 -0.94 1.06
CA VAL A 159 -6.59 -2.13 1.42
C VAL A 159 -6.99 -3.35 0.62
N GLU A 160 -8.28 -3.48 0.32
CA GLU A 160 -8.87 -4.62 -0.39
C GLU A 160 -8.26 -4.83 -1.78
N GLU A 161 -7.71 -3.76 -2.39
CA GLU A 161 -7.09 -3.84 -3.70
C GLU A 161 -5.72 -4.50 -3.69
N ILE A 162 -5.01 -4.44 -2.55
CA ILE A 162 -3.62 -4.88 -2.42
C ILE A 162 -3.41 -6.01 -1.41
N GLU A 163 -4.44 -6.36 -0.65
CA GLU A 163 -4.35 -7.34 0.44
C GLU A 163 -3.71 -8.67 -0.02
N GLY A 164 -4.13 -9.18 -1.18
CA GLY A 164 -3.62 -10.45 -1.73
C GLY A 164 -2.15 -10.44 -2.16
N VAL A 165 -1.48 -9.28 -2.10
CA VAL A 165 -0.08 -9.12 -2.57
C VAL A 165 0.85 -8.57 -1.49
N LEU A 166 0.32 -8.25 -0.31
CA LEU A 166 1.12 -7.81 0.82
C LEU A 166 1.83 -8.98 1.48
N SER A 167 3.09 -8.79 1.83
CA SER A 167 3.83 -9.66 2.77
C SER A 167 3.74 -9.16 4.20
N ASP A 168 3.66 -7.84 4.38
CA ASP A 168 3.67 -7.17 5.68
C ASP A 168 2.72 -5.98 5.68
N ALA A 169 2.19 -5.64 6.86
CA ALA A 169 1.34 -4.48 7.06
C ALA A 169 1.80 -3.63 8.25
N ILE A 170 1.74 -2.31 8.06
CA ILE A 170 1.90 -1.31 9.11
C ILE A 170 0.60 -0.52 9.20
N PHE A 171 -0.07 -0.57 10.35
CA PHE A 171 -1.24 0.24 10.61
C PHE A 171 -0.83 1.53 11.31
N MET A 172 -1.26 2.65 10.74
CA MET A 172 -1.01 3.99 11.30
C MET A 172 -2.29 4.70 11.69
N ASN A 173 -2.25 5.36 12.82
CA ASN A 173 -3.31 6.27 13.26
C ASN A 173 -2.71 7.45 14.01
N GLN A 174 -3.14 8.69 13.70
CA GLN A 174 -2.72 9.92 14.37
C GLN A 174 -1.19 10.05 14.57
N GLY A 175 -0.41 9.70 13.53
CA GLY A 175 1.05 9.77 13.56
C GLY A 175 1.74 8.64 14.32
N LYS A 176 1.01 7.64 14.78
CA LYS A 176 1.55 6.50 15.53
C LYS A 176 1.37 5.21 14.76
N VAL A 177 2.36 4.31 14.86
CA VAL A 177 2.20 2.92 14.43
C VAL A 177 1.40 2.19 15.52
N VAL A 178 0.23 1.67 15.16
CA VAL A 178 -0.66 0.94 16.07
C VAL A 178 -0.49 -0.57 15.96
N MET A 179 -0.06 -1.05 14.79
CA MET A 179 0.32 -2.45 14.55
C MET A 179 1.34 -2.53 13.43
N LYS A 180 2.27 -3.47 13.54
CA LYS A 180 3.20 -3.86 12.47
C LYS A 180 3.42 -5.36 12.58
N ASP A 181 3.09 -6.09 11.51
CA ASP A 181 3.29 -7.55 11.49
C ASP A 181 3.34 -8.07 10.05
N SER A 182 3.82 -9.31 9.85
CA SER A 182 3.67 -10.02 8.58
C SER A 182 2.22 -10.47 8.41
N ILE A 183 1.77 -10.62 7.16
CA ILE A 183 0.42 -11.13 6.86
C ILE A 183 0.23 -12.54 7.43
N ASP A 184 1.26 -13.38 7.37
CA ASP A 184 1.21 -14.73 7.95
C ASP A 184 1.02 -14.68 9.47
N ALA A 185 1.76 -13.84 10.20
CA ALA A 185 1.60 -13.67 11.63
C ALA A 185 0.23 -13.07 12.00
N ILE A 186 -0.30 -12.15 11.18
CA ILE A 186 -1.66 -11.63 11.34
C ILE A 186 -2.68 -12.77 11.20
N ASN A 187 -2.56 -13.60 10.17
CA ASN A 187 -3.47 -14.72 9.91
C ASN A 187 -3.41 -15.82 10.98
N GLU A 188 -2.27 -15.99 11.64
CA GLU A 188 -2.14 -16.90 12.78
C GLU A 188 -2.73 -16.32 14.08
N ARG A 189 -2.58 -15.00 14.27
CA ARG A 189 -2.98 -14.32 15.51
C ARG A 189 -4.45 -13.95 15.54
N PHE A 190 -5.05 -13.63 14.40
CA PHE A 190 -6.43 -13.14 14.33
C PHE A 190 -7.31 -14.11 13.53
N LEU A 191 -8.48 -14.41 14.08
CA LEU A 191 -9.48 -15.29 13.46
C LEU A 191 -10.84 -14.59 13.44
N GLU A 192 -11.49 -14.64 12.29
CA GLU A 192 -12.88 -14.23 12.10
C GLU A 192 -13.78 -15.46 12.16
N LEU A 193 -14.83 -15.38 12.97
CA LEU A 193 -15.88 -16.38 13.04
C LEU A 193 -17.20 -15.81 12.56
N ARG A 194 -17.85 -16.50 11.62
CA ARG A 194 -19.24 -16.30 11.23
C ARG A 194 -20.07 -17.39 11.89
N PRO A 195 -20.65 -17.14 13.09
CA PRO A 195 -21.31 -18.18 13.84
C PRO A 195 -22.60 -18.65 13.18
N ASN A 196 -22.91 -19.93 13.38
CA ASN A 196 -24.24 -20.46 13.11
C ASN A 196 -25.23 -19.81 14.10
N GLN A 197 -26.51 -19.75 13.72
CA GLN A 197 -27.55 -19.09 14.50
C GLN A 197 -27.66 -19.66 15.93
N ASP A 198 -27.55 -20.98 16.07
CA ASP A 198 -27.62 -21.69 17.35
C ASP A 198 -26.33 -21.57 18.20
N SER A 199 -25.23 -21.13 17.60
CA SER A 199 -23.92 -21.05 18.25
C SER A 199 -23.51 -19.64 18.65
N LEU A 200 -24.33 -18.63 18.33
CA LEU A 200 -23.99 -17.22 18.48
C LEU A 200 -23.69 -16.85 19.95
N GLU A 201 -24.54 -17.23 20.89
CA GLU A 201 -24.35 -16.91 22.32
C GLU A 201 -23.10 -17.61 22.89
N LYS A 202 -22.84 -18.86 22.45
CA LYS A 202 -21.61 -19.58 22.82
C LYS A 202 -20.36 -18.92 22.23
N ALA A 203 -20.43 -18.44 20.99
CA ALA A 203 -19.35 -17.74 20.36
C ALA A 203 -19.04 -16.39 21.08
N LYS A 204 -20.06 -15.64 21.45
CA LYS A 204 -19.92 -14.40 22.21
C LYS A 204 -19.29 -14.61 23.60
N SER A 205 -19.60 -15.73 24.26
CA SER A 205 -18.99 -16.07 25.56
C SER A 205 -17.49 -16.31 25.52
N LEU A 206 -16.89 -16.47 24.34
CA LEU A 206 -15.43 -16.59 24.14
C LEU A 206 -14.72 -15.24 24.09
N ASN A 207 -15.40 -14.13 24.39
CA ASN A 207 -14.87 -12.77 24.46
C ASN A 207 -14.21 -12.32 23.15
N PRO A 208 -14.96 -12.17 22.06
CA PRO A 208 -14.41 -11.63 20.82
C PRO A 208 -13.83 -10.22 21.04
N MET A 209 -12.72 -9.93 20.40
CA MET A 209 -12.07 -8.63 20.41
C MET A 209 -12.96 -7.54 19.81
N HIS A 210 -13.72 -7.90 18.77
CA HIS A 210 -14.62 -7.01 18.06
C HIS A 210 -15.80 -7.79 17.49
N THR A 211 -16.96 -7.11 17.41
CA THR A 211 -18.17 -7.68 16.80
C THR A 211 -18.74 -6.67 15.81
N ARG A 212 -19.06 -7.14 14.60
CA ARG A 212 -19.76 -6.36 13.58
C ARG A 212 -20.95 -7.11 13.01
N THR A 213 -21.87 -6.39 12.38
CA THR A 213 -22.99 -6.98 11.65
C THR A 213 -22.77 -6.82 10.16
N GLU A 214 -22.80 -7.93 9.43
CA GLU A 214 -22.67 -7.97 7.98
C GLU A 214 -23.88 -8.69 7.39
N LEU A 215 -24.65 -8.00 6.52
CA LEU A 215 -25.88 -8.55 5.90
C LEU A 215 -26.86 -9.20 6.90
N GLY A 216 -27.02 -8.59 8.09
CA GLY A 216 -27.90 -9.09 9.14
C GLY A 216 -27.35 -10.27 9.95
N ARG A 217 -26.08 -10.66 9.75
CA ARG A 217 -25.40 -11.71 10.50
C ARG A 217 -24.27 -11.10 11.32
N GLU A 218 -24.06 -11.60 12.52
CA GLU A 218 -22.91 -11.19 13.32
C GLU A 218 -21.63 -11.87 12.85
N VAL A 219 -20.56 -11.10 12.88
CA VAL A 219 -19.19 -11.54 12.56
C VAL A 219 -18.33 -11.17 13.76
N LEU A 220 -17.66 -12.14 14.31
CA LEU A 220 -16.87 -12.03 15.54
C LEU A 220 -15.39 -12.14 15.23
N LEU A 221 -14.58 -11.18 15.69
CA LEU A 221 -13.14 -11.19 15.53
C LEU A 221 -12.48 -11.59 16.86
N PHE A 222 -11.57 -12.52 16.78
CA PHE A 222 -10.79 -13.03 17.93
C PHE A 222 -9.31 -12.77 17.75
N GLU A 223 -8.62 -12.46 18.84
CA GLU A 223 -7.17 -12.31 18.91
C GLU A 223 -6.60 -13.42 19.81
N GLY A 224 -5.59 -14.16 19.34
CA GLY A 224 -4.89 -15.18 20.10
C GLY A 224 -5.75 -16.40 20.51
N THR A 225 -6.90 -16.58 19.89
CA THR A 225 -7.78 -17.72 20.16
C THR A 225 -7.42 -18.89 19.27
N GLU A 226 -7.25 -20.06 19.87
CA GLU A 226 -6.98 -21.31 19.14
C GLU A 226 -8.15 -21.65 18.21
N LYS A 227 -7.87 -21.98 16.96
CA LYS A 227 -8.87 -22.31 15.93
C LYS A 227 -9.80 -23.44 16.38
N ASP A 228 -9.29 -24.39 17.14
CA ASP A 228 -10.06 -25.54 17.63
C ASP A 228 -11.21 -25.13 18.56
N LYS A 229 -11.07 -24.06 19.33
CA LYS A 229 -12.13 -23.52 20.19
C LYS A 229 -13.30 -22.91 19.40
N LEU A 230 -13.03 -22.45 18.16
CA LEU A 230 -14.02 -21.87 17.27
C LEU A 230 -14.61 -22.92 16.31
N THR A 231 -13.94 -24.06 16.14
CA THR A 231 -14.38 -25.13 15.26
C THR A 231 -15.74 -25.66 15.71
N GLY A 232 -16.68 -25.82 14.77
CA GLY A 232 -18.03 -26.27 15.03
C GLY A 232 -19.03 -25.16 15.43
N LEU A 233 -18.57 -23.94 15.71
CA LEU A 233 -19.45 -22.80 16.01
C LEU A 233 -19.92 -22.07 14.74
N GLY A 234 -19.21 -22.23 13.64
CA GLY A 234 -19.51 -21.56 12.37
C GLY A 234 -18.32 -21.64 11.42
N GLU A 235 -18.31 -20.73 10.43
CA GLU A 235 -17.21 -20.59 9.49
C GLU A 235 -16.07 -19.76 10.12
N VAL A 236 -14.87 -20.33 10.16
CA VAL A 236 -13.65 -19.71 10.73
C VAL A 236 -12.66 -19.45 9.62
N ARG A 237 -12.19 -18.20 9.51
CA ARG A 237 -11.18 -17.77 8.53
C ARG A 237 -10.27 -16.69 9.11
N PRO A 238 -9.11 -16.40 8.50
CA PRO A 238 -8.40 -15.16 8.76
C PRO A 238 -9.28 -13.95 8.42
N PRO A 239 -9.20 -12.84 9.17
CA PRO A 239 -9.92 -11.61 8.84
C PRO A 239 -9.32 -10.96 7.59
N PHE A 240 -10.11 -10.23 6.84
CA PHE A 240 -9.56 -9.29 5.86
C PHE A 240 -8.78 -8.18 6.59
N ILE A 241 -7.69 -7.73 5.98
CA ILE A 241 -6.82 -6.70 6.57
C ILE A 241 -7.57 -5.40 6.80
N ALA A 242 -8.49 -5.04 5.89
CA ALA A 242 -9.36 -3.87 6.06
C ALA A 242 -10.26 -3.99 7.30
N ASP A 243 -10.87 -5.16 7.51
CA ASP A 243 -11.74 -5.42 8.66
C ASP A 243 -10.97 -5.43 9.98
N LEU A 244 -9.78 -6.05 9.99
CA LEU A 244 -8.88 -6.03 11.13
C LEU A 244 -8.45 -4.61 11.48
N PHE A 245 -8.09 -3.82 10.46
CA PHE A 245 -7.73 -2.41 10.66
C PHE A 245 -8.87 -1.63 11.34
N MET A 246 -10.10 -1.77 10.87
CA MET A 246 -11.28 -1.12 11.47
C MET A 246 -11.49 -1.55 12.94
N ALA A 247 -11.38 -2.85 13.22
CA ALA A 247 -11.53 -3.39 14.56
C ALA A 247 -10.48 -2.83 15.54
N ILE A 248 -9.22 -2.73 15.11
CA ILE A 248 -8.14 -2.14 15.93
C ILE A 248 -8.39 -0.64 16.16
N MET A 249 -8.87 0.09 15.14
CA MET A 249 -9.18 1.52 15.28
C MET A 249 -10.32 1.77 16.27
N ASP A 250 -11.35 0.93 16.28
CA ASP A 250 -12.47 1.07 17.21
C ASP A 250 -12.05 0.75 18.65
N LYS A 251 -11.21 -0.27 18.85
CA LYS A 251 -10.63 -0.58 20.17
C LYS A 251 -9.82 0.61 20.72
N THR A 252 -8.96 1.18 19.87
CA THR A 252 -8.13 2.34 20.26
C THR A 252 -8.96 3.56 20.65
N LYS A 253 -10.12 3.78 20.03
CA LYS A 253 -11.04 4.89 20.40
C LYS A 253 -11.68 4.65 21.74
N SER A 254 -12.05 3.42 22.07
CA SER A 254 -12.67 3.06 23.36
C SER A 254 -11.71 3.26 24.53
N GLU A 255 -10.43 2.90 24.36
CA GLU A 255 -9.38 3.05 25.38
C GLU A 255 -8.97 4.50 25.65
N VAL A 256 -9.24 5.45 24.76
CA VAL A 256 -8.95 6.90 24.93
C VAL A 256 -10.11 7.62 25.63
N GLN A 257 -11.28 7.00 25.74
CA GLN A 257 -12.48 7.60 26.38
C GLN A 257 -12.68 7.14 27.83
N GLU A 258 -11.90 6.18 28.32
CA GLU A 258 -11.77 5.79 29.72
C GLU A 258 -10.59 6.55 30.39
#